data_96ed7bcbb95f493e9993503b311bae29
#
_entry.id   96ed7bcbb95f493e9993503b311bae29
#
_cell.length_a   1.000
_cell.length_b   1.000
_cell.length_c   1.000
_cell.angle_alpha   90.00
_cell.angle_beta   90.00
_cell.angle_gamma   90.00
#
_symmetry.space_group_name_H-M   'P 1'
#
loop_
_entity.id
_entity.type
_entity.pdbx_description
1 polymer ?
#
loop_
_entity_poly.entity_id
_entity_poly.type
_entity_poly.pdbx_seq_one_letter_code
_entity_poly.pdbx_strand_id
1 'polypeptide(L)'
;MIRPLIFGIGILIAGATQVTAQGVPSFKVEQGCREVSSGPNKLTTFDKCMQYEKRARDDLAMNWESFVASDRRVCLAETMSDGTPSYVELFECLNMARDSRNQIGRGRPR
;
A
#
# COMPACT_ATOMS: atom_id res chain seq x y z
N MET A 1 64.14 8.69 -19.80
CA MET A 1 62.78 9.17 -20.09
C MET A 1 61.79 8.28 -19.36
N ILE A 2 61.23 8.79 -18.27
CA ILE A 2 60.23 8.06 -17.46
C ILE A 2 58.86 8.47 -17.96
N ARG A 3 58.13 7.53 -18.54
CA ARG A 3 56.74 7.75 -18.91
C ARG A 3 55.85 7.59 -17.67
N PRO A 4 55.04 8.56 -17.32
CA PRO A 4 54.09 8.34 -16.25
C PRO A 4 52.98 7.43 -16.74
N LEU A 5 52.81 6.29 -16.08
CA LEU A 5 51.64 5.43 -16.22
C LEU A 5 50.48 6.11 -15.51
N ILE A 6 49.58 6.64 -16.29
CA ILE A 6 48.29 7.15 -15.77
C ILE A 6 47.41 5.93 -15.50
N PHE A 7 47.33 5.53 -14.24
CA PHE A 7 46.32 4.60 -13.79
C PHE A 7 44.98 5.33 -13.80
N GLY A 8 44.19 5.05 -14.82
CA GLY A 8 42.79 5.46 -14.82
C GLY A 8 42.06 4.69 -13.76
N ILE A 9 41.71 5.37 -12.68
CA ILE A 9 40.78 4.83 -11.68
C ILE A 9 39.41 4.84 -12.31
N GLY A 10 38.97 3.70 -12.81
CA GLY A 10 37.59 3.49 -13.22
C GLY A 10 36.72 3.49 -11.98
N ILE A 11 35.97 4.56 -11.76
CA ILE A 11 34.93 4.60 -10.74
C ILE A 11 33.80 3.72 -11.26
N LEU A 12 33.74 2.49 -10.77
CA LEU A 12 32.55 1.66 -10.87
C LEU A 12 31.49 2.30 -10.01
N ILE A 13 30.65 3.11 -10.63
CA ILE A 13 29.40 3.52 -9.98
C ILE A 13 28.52 2.27 -9.97
N ALA A 14 28.62 1.50 -8.90
CA ALA A 14 27.62 0.50 -8.60
C ALA A 14 26.30 1.25 -8.41
N GLY A 15 25.47 1.28 -9.46
CA GLY A 15 24.12 1.76 -9.33
C GLY A 15 23.44 0.90 -8.27
N ALA A 16 23.27 1.46 -7.07
CA ALA A 16 22.41 0.86 -6.08
C ALA A 16 21.00 0.87 -6.66
N THR A 17 20.60 -0.24 -7.26
CA THR A 17 19.19 -0.50 -7.46
C THR A 17 18.59 -0.60 -6.07
N GLN A 18 18.07 0.52 -5.59
CA GLN A 18 17.22 0.47 -4.43
C GLN A 18 15.99 -0.33 -4.83
N VAL A 19 16.01 -1.61 -4.50
CA VAL A 19 14.79 -2.36 -4.36
C VAL A 19 14.07 -1.74 -3.18
N THR A 20 13.32 -0.67 -3.43
CA THR A 20 12.33 -0.21 -2.48
C THR A 20 11.42 -1.40 -2.26
N ALA A 21 11.52 -2.01 -1.08
CA ALA A 21 10.50 -2.92 -0.62
C ALA A 21 9.18 -2.18 -0.85
N GLN A 22 8.41 -2.61 -1.87
CA GLN A 22 7.11 -2.02 -2.16
C GLN A 22 6.18 -2.46 -1.05
N GLY A 23 6.35 -1.81 0.11
CA GLY A 23 5.46 -1.96 1.23
C GLY A 23 4.17 -1.18 1.00
N VAL A 24 3.40 -1.07 2.05
CA VAL A 24 2.15 -0.31 2.06
C VAL A 24 2.44 1.13 1.62
N PRO A 25 1.69 1.67 0.64
CA PRO A 25 1.87 3.07 0.25
C PRO A 25 1.50 4.03 1.36
N SER A 26 2.02 5.26 1.30
CA SER A 26 1.64 6.32 2.24
C SER A 26 0.44 7.08 1.71
N PHE A 27 -0.66 7.05 2.48
CA PHE A 27 -1.86 7.83 2.19
C PHE A 27 -2.00 8.99 3.16
N LYS A 28 -2.50 10.12 2.65
CA LYS A 28 -2.97 11.24 3.46
C LYS A 28 -4.44 11.00 3.78
N VAL A 29 -4.72 10.47 4.96
CA VAL A 29 -6.07 10.04 5.35
C VAL A 29 -6.85 11.12 6.12
N GLU A 30 -6.20 12.21 6.49
CA GLU A 30 -6.80 13.27 7.31
C GLU A 30 -8.00 13.91 6.64
N GLN A 31 -7.93 14.19 5.35
CA GLN A 31 -9.05 14.80 4.63
C GLN A 31 -10.28 13.90 4.63
N GLY A 32 -10.12 12.63 4.30
CA GLY A 32 -11.21 11.65 4.34
C GLY A 32 -11.81 11.54 5.75
N CYS A 33 -10.97 11.52 6.79
CA CYS A 33 -11.44 11.49 8.16
C CYS A 33 -12.18 12.76 8.57
N ARG A 34 -11.77 13.93 8.08
CA ARG A 34 -12.54 15.17 8.30
C ARG A 34 -13.91 15.11 7.65
N GLU A 35 -13.99 14.60 6.44
CA GLU A 35 -15.25 14.49 5.69
C GLU A 35 -16.26 13.60 6.42
N VAL A 36 -15.85 12.41 6.86
CA VAL A 36 -16.74 11.46 7.53
C VAL A 36 -17.09 11.85 8.97
N SER A 37 -16.32 12.76 9.57
CA SER A 37 -16.51 13.23 10.95
C SER A 37 -17.22 14.58 11.06
N SER A 38 -17.53 15.22 9.94
CA SER A 38 -18.19 16.54 9.90
C SER A 38 -19.62 16.43 9.39
N GLY A 39 -20.41 17.46 9.71
CA GLY A 39 -21.79 17.59 9.26
C GLY A 39 -22.81 16.82 10.11
N PRO A 40 -24.12 16.96 9.78
CA PRO A 40 -25.20 16.38 10.58
C PRO A 40 -25.26 14.86 10.51
N ASN A 41 -24.72 14.25 9.48
CA ASN A 41 -24.72 12.81 9.26
C ASN A 41 -23.33 12.19 9.49
N LYS A 42 -22.57 12.72 10.43
CA LYS A 42 -21.24 12.19 10.71
C LYS A 42 -21.28 10.73 11.11
N LEU A 43 -20.39 9.94 10.52
CA LEU A 43 -20.32 8.49 10.74
C LEU A 43 -19.46 8.13 11.96
N THR A 44 -18.53 8.99 12.31
CA THR A 44 -17.56 8.74 13.38
C THR A 44 -16.91 10.06 13.82
N THR A 45 -16.08 10.04 14.84
CA THR A 45 -15.23 11.16 15.21
C THR A 45 -13.93 11.13 14.39
N PHE A 46 -13.31 12.29 14.24
CA PHE A 46 -12.02 12.39 13.55
C PHE A 46 -10.97 11.48 14.19
N ASP A 47 -10.87 11.50 15.52
CA ASP A 47 -9.89 10.69 16.25
C ASP A 47 -10.11 9.19 16.05
N LYS A 48 -11.36 8.73 16.08
CA LYS A 48 -11.68 7.31 15.81
C LYS A 48 -11.34 6.94 14.36
N CYS A 49 -11.68 7.80 13.41
CA CYS A 49 -11.34 7.58 12.01
C CYS A 49 -9.82 7.41 11.85
N MET A 50 -9.03 8.32 12.45
CA MET A 50 -7.56 8.23 12.39
C MET A 50 -7.03 6.96 13.05
N GLN A 51 -7.63 6.51 14.14
CA GLN A 51 -7.27 5.25 14.80
C GLN A 51 -7.54 4.04 13.91
N TYR A 52 -8.69 3.99 13.24
CA TYR A 52 -9.02 2.92 12.30
C TYR A 52 -8.07 2.90 11.11
N GLU A 53 -7.74 4.07 10.55
CA GLU A 53 -6.79 4.19 9.46
C GLU A 53 -5.40 3.69 9.87
N LYS A 54 -4.93 4.09 11.04
CA LYS A 54 -3.63 3.63 11.56
C LYS A 54 -3.60 2.12 11.76
N ARG A 55 -4.64 1.56 12.35
CA ARG A 55 -4.76 0.11 12.58
C ARG A 55 -4.76 -0.64 11.24
N ALA A 56 -5.54 -0.18 10.28
CA ALA A 56 -5.59 -0.78 8.96
C ALA A 56 -4.23 -0.73 8.27
N ARG A 57 -3.51 0.39 8.37
CA ARG A 57 -2.14 0.50 7.85
C ARG A 57 -1.20 -0.51 8.50
N ASP A 58 -1.28 -0.67 9.81
CA ASP A 58 -0.43 -1.62 10.53
C ASP A 58 -0.76 -3.07 10.12
N ASP A 59 -2.03 -3.42 10.00
CA ASP A 59 -2.49 -4.72 9.54
C ASP A 59 -2.06 -5.00 8.09
N LEU A 60 -2.14 -3.99 7.22
CA LEU A 60 -1.64 -4.08 5.85
C LEU A 60 -0.14 -4.34 5.81
N ALA A 61 0.62 -3.63 6.64
CA ALA A 61 2.08 -3.79 6.69
C ALA A 61 2.48 -5.21 7.11
N MET A 62 1.74 -5.79 8.05
CA MET A 62 1.99 -7.17 8.52
C MET A 62 1.66 -8.22 7.47
N ASN A 63 0.71 -7.95 6.58
CA ASN A 63 0.17 -8.94 5.64
C ASN A 63 0.48 -8.62 4.18
N TRP A 64 1.20 -7.54 3.91
CA TRP A 64 1.36 -7.00 2.55
C TRP A 64 1.84 -8.03 1.54
N GLU A 65 2.88 -8.77 1.88
CA GLU A 65 3.47 -9.78 1.00
C GLU A 65 2.56 -11.02 0.81
N SER A 66 1.62 -11.25 1.72
CA SER A 66 0.67 -12.36 1.60
C SER A 66 -0.45 -12.11 0.60
N PHE A 67 -0.71 -10.84 0.27
CA PHE A 67 -1.69 -10.50 -0.75
C PHE A 67 -1.12 -10.67 -2.15
N VAL A 68 -1.94 -11.16 -3.06
CA VAL A 68 -1.56 -11.35 -4.47
C VAL A 68 -1.28 -9.99 -5.12
N ALA A 69 -0.20 -9.89 -5.88
CA ALA A 69 0.23 -8.63 -6.49
C ALA A 69 -0.85 -7.99 -7.38
N SER A 70 -1.60 -8.79 -8.14
CA SER A 70 -2.70 -8.28 -8.96
C SER A 70 -3.84 -7.68 -8.12
N ASP A 71 -4.15 -8.29 -6.98
CA ASP A 71 -5.15 -7.76 -6.06
C ASP A 71 -4.69 -6.45 -5.42
N ARG A 72 -3.41 -6.35 -5.07
CA ARG A 72 -2.83 -5.10 -4.58
C ARG A 72 -2.99 -3.96 -5.58
N ARG A 73 -2.72 -4.22 -6.86
CA ARG A 73 -2.89 -3.21 -7.93
C ARG A 73 -4.33 -2.77 -8.09
N VAL A 74 -5.25 -3.71 -8.15
CA VAL A 74 -6.68 -3.42 -8.32
C VAL A 74 -7.23 -2.66 -7.13
N CYS A 75 -6.97 -3.12 -5.92
CA CYS A 75 -7.45 -2.49 -4.69
C CYS A 75 -6.84 -1.10 -4.47
N LEU A 76 -5.56 -0.91 -4.83
CA LEU A 76 -4.93 0.42 -4.81
C LEU A 76 -5.63 1.39 -5.78
N ALA A 77 -5.90 0.95 -7.00
CA ALA A 77 -6.60 1.78 -7.98
C ALA A 77 -7.99 2.17 -7.49
N GLU A 78 -8.72 1.25 -6.86
CA GLU A 78 -10.05 1.53 -6.31
C GLU A 78 -10.02 2.58 -5.20
N THR A 79 -9.15 2.42 -4.21
CA THR A 79 -9.10 3.37 -3.09
C THR A 79 -8.59 4.76 -3.51
N MET A 80 -7.82 4.83 -4.58
CA MET A 80 -7.31 6.11 -5.08
C MET A 80 -8.25 6.81 -6.07
N SER A 81 -9.31 6.16 -6.51
CA SER A 81 -10.15 6.66 -7.60
C SER A 81 -10.96 7.90 -7.25
N ASP A 82 -11.31 8.10 -6.00
CA ASP A 82 -12.11 9.24 -5.52
C ASP A 82 -11.28 10.40 -4.94
N GLY A 83 -9.96 10.27 -4.92
CA GLY A 83 -9.06 11.29 -4.38
C GLY A 83 -8.93 11.31 -2.86
N THR A 84 -9.62 10.43 -2.16
CA THR A 84 -9.53 10.27 -0.69
C THR A 84 -9.14 8.84 -0.34
N PRO A 85 -7.87 8.45 -0.58
CA PRO A 85 -7.42 7.10 -0.31
C PRO A 85 -7.52 6.74 1.17
N SER A 86 -7.86 5.49 1.46
CA SER A 86 -8.09 4.98 2.80
C SER A 86 -7.42 3.62 2.98
N TYR A 87 -6.68 3.47 4.08
CA TYR A 87 -6.11 2.17 4.45
C TYR A 87 -7.20 1.16 4.83
N VAL A 88 -8.28 1.62 5.44
CA VAL A 88 -9.43 0.76 5.77
C VAL A 88 -10.04 0.18 4.49
N GLU A 89 -10.30 1.00 3.49
CA GLU A 89 -10.82 0.54 2.20
C GLU A 89 -9.87 -0.42 1.50
N LEU A 90 -8.59 -0.09 1.48
CA LEU A 90 -7.57 -0.94 0.89
C LEU A 90 -7.51 -2.31 1.56
N PHE A 91 -7.53 -2.34 2.88
CA PHE A 91 -7.50 -3.58 3.66
C PHE A 91 -8.74 -4.42 3.43
N GLU A 92 -9.92 -3.82 3.44
CA GLU A 92 -11.18 -4.50 3.14
C GLU A 92 -11.19 -5.09 1.72
N CYS A 93 -10.78 -4.31 0.73
CA CYS A 93 -10.69 -4.77 -0.65
C CYS A 93 -9.78 -6.00 -0.77
N LEU A 94 -8.61 -5.96 -0.17
CA LEU A 94 -7.64 -7.05 -0.22
C LEU A 94 -8.13 -8.30 0.52
N ASN A 95 -8.79 -8.14 1.65
CA ASN A 95 -9.38 -9.27 2.37
C ASN A 95 -10.52 -9.91 1.58
N MET A 96 -11.38 -9.12 0.98
CA MET A 96 -12.46 -9.62 0.13
C MET A 96 -11.91 -10.38 -1.08
N ALA A 97 -10.88 -9.87 -1.72
CA ALA A 97 -10.22 -10.52 -2.86
C ALA A 97 -9.62 -11.87 -2.43
N ARG A 98 -8.93 -11.90 -1.29
CA ARG A 98 -8.36 -13.14 -0.75
C ARG A 98 -9.41 -14.17 -0.39
N ASP A 99 -10.48 -13.75 0.28
CA ASP A 99 -11.58 -14.63 0.66
C ASP A 99 -12.28 -15.20 -0.56
N SER A 100 -12.50 -14.40 -1.60
CA SER A 100 -13.06 -14.83 -2.86
C SER A 100 -12.20 -15.92 -3.52
N ARG A 101 -10.87 -15.76 -3.53
CA ARG A 101 -9.95 -16.78 -4.06
C ARG A 101 -10.04 -18.08 -3.26
N ASN A 102 -10.11 -17.98 -1.94
CA ASN A 102 -10.20 -19.14 -1.06
C ASN A 102 -11.52 -19.89 -1.26
N GLN A 103 -12.63 -19.19 -1.46
CA GLN A 103 -13.93 -19.79 -1.75
C GLN A 103 -13.94 -20.49 -3.10
N ILE A 104 -13.37 -19.88 -4.13
CA ILE A 104 -13.25 -20.49 -5.47
C ILE A 104 -12.43 -21.78 -5.40
N GLY A 105 -11.35 -21.78 -4.61
CA GLY A 105 -10.52 -22.96 -4.43
C GLY A 105 -11.19 -24.11 -3.67
N ARG A 106 -12.18 -23.80 -2.81
CA ARG A 106 -12.88 -24.79 -1.97
C ARG A 106 -14.21 -25.25 -2.51
N GLY A 107 -14.86 -24.44 -3.31
CA GLY A 107 -16.28 -24.61 -3.66
C GLY A 107 -16.53 -24.58 -5.16
N ARG A 108 -15.73 -25.21 -5.99
CA ARG A 108 -16.18 -25.42 -7.36
C ARG A 108 -17.42 -26.31 -7.34
N PRO A 109 -18.60 -25.79 -7.71
CA PRO A 109 -19.76 -26.64 -7.95
C PRO A 109 -19.35 -27.60 -9.08
N ARG A 110 -19.57 -28.85 -8.82
CA ARG A 110 -19.39 -29.89 -9.83
C ARG A 110 -20.49 -29.75 -10.90
#